data_7f678f47f6df82f43e6b0123b9364850
#
_entry.id   7f678f47f6df82f43e6b0123b9364850
#
_cell.length_a   1.000
_cell.length_b   1.000
_cell.length_c   1.000
_cell.angle_alpha   90.00
_cell.angle_beta   90.00
_cell.angle_gamma   90.00
#
_symmetry.space_group_name_H-M   'P 1'
#
loop_
_entity.id
_entity.type
_entity.pdbx_description
1 polymer ?
#
loop_
_entity_poly.entity_id
_entity_poly.type
_entity_poly.pdbx_seq_one_letter_code
_entity_poly.pdbx_strand_id
1 'polypeptide(L)'
;MSVKIKITAKDIVLDAELFNTATAKSIAAALPIETEPNEWGDEFYFEIPVKMPLDETATTKVSIGDIGYWPPGNALAIFFGPTPMSKGSEPVPASEVNIVGRITGNATILRKAKGASKIRLER
;
A
#
# COMPACT_ATOMS: atom_id res chain seq x y z
N MET A 1 -4.21 17.89 -4.66
CA MET A 1 -3.02 17.51 -5.44
C MET A 1 -2.49 16.18 -4.96
N SER A 2 -2.08 15.33 -5.89
CA SER A 2 -1.44 14.06 -5.56
C SER A 2 0.07 14.15 -5.79
N VAL A 3 0.81 13.25 -5.19
CA VAL A 3 2.24 13.13 -5.36
C VAL A 3 2.53 11.84 -6.13
N LYS A 4 3.24 11.95 -7.23
CA LYS A 4 3.64 10.78 -8.02
C LYS A 4 4.82 10.10 -7.35
N ILE A 5 4.76 8.77 -7.24
CA ILE A 5 5.81 7.97 -6.63
C ILE A 5 6.09 6.73 -7.47
N LYS A 6 7.19 6.08 -7.16
CA LYS A 6 7.54 4.77 -7.72
C LYS A 6 7.62 3.74 -6.61
N ILE A 7 7.10 2.56 -6.89
CA ILE A 7 7.18 1.40 -6.00
C ILE A 7 8.05 0.37 -6.69
N THR A 8 9.12 -0.05 -6.02
CA THR A 8 10.05 -1.06 -6.55
C THR A 8 10.11 -2.25 -5.61
N ALA A 9 9.88 -3.45 -6.14
CA ALA A 9 10.02 -4.70 -5.41
C ALA A 9 10.58 -5.74 -6.37
N LYS A 10 11.70 -6.37 -6.02
CA LYS A 10 12.49 -7.18 -6.95
C LYS A 10 12.82 -6.34 -8.18
N ASP A 11 12.54 -6.85 -9.38
CA ASP A 11 12.75 -6.15 -10.64
C ASP A 11 11.47 -5.50 -11.17
N ILE A 12 10.41 -5.46 -10.34
CA ILE A 12 9.14 -4.83 -10.70
C ILE A 12 9.17 -3.37 -10.24
N VAL A 13 8.89 -2.45 -11.15
CA VAL A 13 8.77 -1.02 -10.87
C VAL A 13 7.41 -0.56 -11.36
N LEU A 14 6.64 0.06 -10.45
CA LEU A 14 5.30 0.55 -10.75
C LEU A 14 5.19 2.02 -10.39
N ASP A 15 4.45 2.76 -11.22
CA ASP A 15 4.07 4.13 -10.90
C ASP A 15 2.81 4.09 -10.02
N ALA A 16 2.76 5.02 -9.08
CA ALA A 16 1.64 5.17 -8.17
C ALA A 16 1.50 6.64 -7.80
N GLU A 17 0.43 6.96 -7.09
CA GLU A 17 0.23 8.30 -6.56
C GLU A 17 -0.27 8.23 -5.13
N LEU A 18 0.19 9.19 -4.33
CA LEU A 18 -0.32 9.43 -2.98
C LEU A 18 -1.30 10.60 -3.06
N PHE A 19 -2.45 10.47 -2.41
CA PHE A 19 -3.49 11.48 -2.44
C PHE A 19 -3.15 12.68 -1.56
N ASN A 20 -4.11 13.59 -1.40
CA ASN A 20 -3.92 14.86 -0.70
C ASN A 20 -4.55 14.84 0.71
N THR A 21 -4.62 13.67 1.34
CA THR A 21 -5.11 13.56 2.71
C THR A 21 -3.98 13.81 3.70
N ALA A 22 -4.30 14.08 4.96
CA ALA A 22 -3.29 14.30 6.00
C ALA A 22 -2.37 13.09 6.14
N THR A 23 -2.95 11.87 6.13
CA THR A 23 -2.15 10.65 6.23
C THR A 23 -1.22 10.50 5.02
N ALA A 24 -1.75 10.71 3.82
CA ALA A 24 -0.95 10.62 2.59
C ALA A 24 0.18 11.63 2.57
N LYS A 25 -0.07 12.85 3.04
CA LYS A 25 0.97 13.88 3.12
C LYS A 25 2.09 13.49 4.08
N SER A 26 1.73 12.90 5.22
CA SER A 26 2.73 12.42 6.19
C SER A 26 3.59 11.32 5.59
N ILE A 27 2.99 10.43 4.78
CA ILE A 27 3.74 9.38 4.09
C ILE A 27 4.68 10.00 3.05
N ALA A 28 4.18 10.94 2.25
CA ALA A 28 5.01 11.62 1.25
C ALA A 28 6.21 12.31 1.88
N ALA A 29 6.03 12.92 3.05
CA ALA A 29 7.11 13.57 3.77
C ALA A 29 8.16 12.59 4.29
N ALA A 30 7.80 11.32 4.49
CA ALA A 30 8.71 10.29 4.98
C ALA A 30 9.48 9.58 3.88
N LEU A 31 9.16 9.85 2.60
CA LEU A 31 9.86 9.20 1.48
C LEU A 31 11.32 9.68 1.35
N PRO A 32 12.24 8.85 0.88
CA PRO A 32 12.03 7.46 0.47
C PRO A 32 11.87 6.50 1.64
N ILE A 33 11.07 5.45 1.42
CA ILE A 33 10.90 4.39 2.40
C ILE A 33 11.40 3.10 1.75
N GLU A 34 12.29 2.40 2.45
CA GLU A 34 12.82 1.13 1.98
C GLU A 34 12.85 0.16 3.15
N THR A 35 12.22 -1.00 3.00
CA THR A 35 12.08 -1.95 4.09
C THR A 35 11.77 -3.34 3.52
N GLU A 36 11.77 -4.34 4.39
CA GLU A 36 11.35 -5.69 4.01
C GLU A 36 9.82 -5.77 4.06
N PRO A 37 9.17 -6.18 2.96
CA PRO A 37 7.73 -6.32 2.97
C PRO A 37 7.30 -7.63 3.62
N ASN A 38 6.15 -7.60 4.30
CA ASN A 38 5.46 -8.79 4.73
C ASN A 38 4.37 -9.08 3.70
N GLU A 39 3.98 -10.35 3.58
CA GLU A 39 2.95 -10.78 2.64
C GLU A 39 1.76 -11.35 3.38
N TRP A 40 0.57 -11.02 2.91
CA TRP A 40 -0.69 -11.54 3.43
C TRP A 40 -1.62 -11.78 2.24
N GLY A 41 -1.52 -12.99 1.65
CA GLY A 41 -2.13 -13.22 0.35
C GLY A 41 -1.50 -12.32 -0.70
N ASP A 42 -2.31 -11.67 -1.52
CA ASP A 42 -1.84 -10.72 -2.52
C ASP A 42 -1.85 -9.29 -1.97
N GLU A 43 -1.22 -9.12 -0.81
CA GLU A 43 -1.01 -7.83 -0.16
C GLU A 43 0.42 -7.78 0.36
N PHE A 44 1.12 -6.66 0.10
CA PHE A 44 2.34 -6.33 0.81
C PHE A 44 1.99 -5.36 1.92
N TYR A 45 2.47 -5.61 3.14
CA TYR A 45 2.35 -4.64 4.22
C TYR A 45 3.67 -4.52 4.96
N PHE A 46 3.95 -3.32 5.47
CA PHE A 46 5.22 -3.05 6.15
C PHE A 46 5.08 -1.80 7.01
N GLU A 47 5.73 -1.84 8.18
CA GLU A 47 5.74 -0.70 9.08
C GLU A 47 6.49 0.47 8.47
N ILE A 48 5.97 1.68 8.69
CA ILE A 48 6.59 2.93 8.22
C ILE A 48 6.68 3.92 9.38
N PRO A 49 7.57 4.94 9.28
CA PRO A 49 7.73 5.91 10.37
C PRO A 49 6.64 6.99 10.33
N VAL A 50 5.40 6.57 10.24
CA VAL A 50 4.23 7.45 10.23
C VAL A 50 3.21 6.87 11.19
N LYS A 51 2.70 7.70 12.11
CA LYS A 51 1.70 7.27 13.08
C LYS A 51 0.50 8.19 12.97
N MET A 52 -0.59 7.68 12.44
CA MET A 52 -1.83 8.43 12.21
C MET A 52 -3.03 7.61 12.65
N PRO A 53 -4.10 8.24 13.12
CA PRO A 53 -5.34 7.53 13.40
C PRO A 53 -6.13 7.29 12.12
N LEU A 54 -7.20 6.49 12.23
CA LEU A 54 -8.16 6.39 11.14
C LEU A 54 -8.75 7.76 10.84
N ASP A 55 -8.95 8.05 9.55
CA ASP A 55 -9.50 9.31 9.08
C ASP A 55 -10.80 9.08 8.30
N GLU A 56 -11.27 10.12 7.62
CA GLU A 56 -12.53 10.08 6.85
C GLU A 56 -12.48 9.14 5.65
N THR A 57 -11.29 8.68 5.25
CA THR A 57 -11.13 7.72 4.14
C THR A 57 -11.16 6.27 4.62
N ALA A 58 -11.26 6.03 5.92
CA ALA A 58 -11.18 4.69 6.49
C ALA A 58 -12.26 3.78 5.92
N THR A 59 -11.87 2.60 5.47
CA THR A 59 -12.77 1.66 4.82
C THR A 59 -12.21 0.25 4.86
N THR A 60 -13.10 -0.74 4.77
CA THR A 60 -12.74 -2.13 4.51
C THR A 60 -12.99 -2.50 3.05
N LYS A 61 -13.50 -1.56 2.24
CA LYS A 61 -13.75 -1.79 0.81
C LYS A 61 -12.58 -1.23 0.02
N VAL A 62 -11.67 -2.10 -0.36
CA VAL A 62 -10.50 -1.71 -1.15
C VAL A 62 -10.52 -2.45 -2.47
N SER A 63 -9.86 -1.87 -3.46
CA SER A 63 -9.76 -2.44 -4.81
C SER A 63 -8.30 -2.79 -5.11
N ILE A 64 -8.10 -3.64 -6.11
CA ILE A 64 -6.75 -3.95 -6.59
C ILE A 64 -6.07 -2.65 -7.02
N GLY A 65 -4.88 -2.41 -6.50
CA GLY A 65 -4.11 -1.21 -6.76
C GLY A 65 -4.22 -0.15 -5.67
N ASP A 66 -5.15 -0.29 -4.74
CA ASP A 66 -5.26 0.66 -3.63
C ASP A 66 -4.06 0.54 -2.68
N ILE A 67 -3.65 1.68 -2.16
CA ILE A 67 -2.64 1.78 -1.12
C ILE A 67 -3.35 2.30 0.13
N GLY A 68 -3.28 1.52 1.20
CA GLY A 68 -3.90 1.85 2.46
C GLY A 68 -2.88 2.08 3.57
N TYR A 69 -3.28 2.81 4.59
CA TYR A 69 -2.53 2.93 5.83
C TYR A 69 -3.31 2.26 6.94
N TRP A 70 -2.68 1.31 7.62
CA TRP A 70 -3.29 0.49 8.66
C TRP A 70 -2.74 0.90 10.02
N PRO A 71 -3.52 1.69 10.82
CA PRO A 71 -3.01 2.26 12.08
C PRO A 71 -2.53 1.24 13.11
N PRO A 72 -3.18 0.06 13.31
CA PRO A 72 -2.72 -0.87 14.34
C PRO A 72 -1.26 -1.28 14.21
N GLY A 73 -0.73 -1.34 12.98
CA GLY A 73 0.67 -1.70 12.74
C GLY A 73 1.52 -0.53 12.29
N ASN A 74 0.99 0.70 12.23
CA ASN A 74 1.65 1.84 11.61
C ASN A 74 2.17 1.46 10.22
N ALA A 75 1.35 0.74 9.45
CA ALA A 75 1.81 0.04 8.25
C ALA A 75 1.15 0.58 6.99
N LEU A 76 1.92 0.60 5.91
CA LEU A 76 1.34 0.69 4.57
C LEU A 76 0.92 -0.70 4.12
N ALA A 77 -0.18 -0.75 3.38
CA ALA A 77 -0.69 -1.96 2.76
C ALA A 77 -0.93 -1.67 1.28
N ILE A 78 -0.37 -2.52 0.43
CA ILE A 78 -0.52 -2.41 -1.03
C ILE A 78 -1.27 -3.65 -1.49
N PHE A 79 -2.46 -3.45 -2.06
CA PHE A 79 -3.35 -4.54 -2.43
C PHE A 79 -3.24 -4.82 -3.92
N PHE A 80 -2.83 -6.04 -4.28
CA PHE A 80 -2.70 -6.41 -5.70
C PHE A 80 -3.47 -7.67 -6.07
N GLY A 81 -4.34 -8.15 -5.19
CA GLY A 81 -5.18 -9.31 -5.43
C GLY A 81 -5.90 -9.73 -4.15
N PRO A 82 -6.49 -10.94 -4.13
CA PRO A 82 -7.23 -11.39 -2.94
C PRO A 82 -6.30 -11.64 -1.76
N THR A 83 -6.83 -11.38 -0.57
CA THR A 83 -6.19 -11.68 0.72
C THR A 83 -6.84 -12.91 1.34
N PRO A 84 -6.31 -13.45 2.46
CA PRO A 84 -6.97 -14.57 3.15
C PRO A 84 -8.40 -14.29 3.59
N MET A 85 -8.82 -13.03 3.71
CA MET A 85 -10.19 -12.67 4.06
C MET A 85 -11.10 -12.50 2.85
N SER A 86 -10.55 -12.59 1.63
CA SER A 86 -11.32 -12.39 0.42
C SER A 86 -12.23 -13.59 0.13
N LYS A 87 -13.42 -13.30 -0.41
CA LYS A 87 -14.35 -14.33 -0.86
C LYS A 87 -14.33 -14.51 -2.37
N GLY A 88 -13.62 -13.63 -3.07
CA GLY A 88 -13.49 -13.63 -4.53
C GLY A 88 -12.17 -13.00 -4.92
N SER A 89 -12.16 -12.30 -6.05
CA SER A 89 -10.94 -11.72 -6.61
C SER A 89 -10.55 -10.38 -5.97
N GLU A 90 -11.47 -9.74 -5.25
CA GLU A 90 -11.21 -8.44 -4.64
C GLU A 90 -10.49 -8.58 -3.31
N PRO A 91 -9.52 -7.71 -3.00
CA PRO A 91 -8.83 -7.75 -1.71
C PRO A 91 -9.76 -7.30 -0.57
N VAL A 92 -9.55 -7.89 0.61
CA VAL A 92 -10.24 -7.50 1.83
C VAL A 92 -9.16 -7.28 2.90
N PRO A 93 -9.04 -6.08 3.47
CA PRO A 93 -8.04 -5.83 4.51
C PRO A 93 -8.42 -6.51 5.83
N ALA A 94 -7.44 -6.66 6.72
CA ALA A 94 -7.65 -7.26 8.03
C ALA A 94 -8.64 -6.43 8.88
N SER A 95 -8.59 -5.12 8.74
CA SER A 95 -9.51 -4.17 9.35
C SER A 95 -9.44 -2.87 8.55
N GLU A 96 -10.15 -1.82 8.98
CA GLU A 96 -10.19 -0.57 8.24
C GLU A 96 -8.80 0.02 7.99
N VAL A 97 -8.63 0.57 6.80
CA VAL A 97 -7.41 1.31 6.40
C VAL A 97 -7.81 2.69 5.89
N ASN A 98 -6.93 3.67 6.10
CA ASN A 98 -7.07 4.96 5.41
C ASN A 98 -6.62 4.76 3.97
N ILE A 99 -7.40 5.21 3.00
CA ILE A 99 -7.00 5.14 1.59
C ILE A 99 -6.08 6.32 1.32
N VAL A 100 -4.81 6.03 1.03
CA VAL A 100 -3.78 7.07 0.90
C VAL A 100 -3.24 7.23 -0.51
N GLY A 101 -3.52 6.27 -1.39
CA GLY A 101 -3.02 6.34 -2.76
C GLY A 101 -3.47 5.15 -3.59
N ARG A 102 -2.92 5.07 -4.80
CA ARG A 102 -3.21 3.96 -5.71
C ARG A 102 -2.11 3.78 -6.72
N ILE A 103 -1.95 2.56 -7.18
CA ILE A 103 -1.08 2.23 -8.31
C ILE A 103 -1.80 2.65 -9.58
N THR A 104 -1.09 3.35 -10.48
CA THR A 104 -1.68 3.85 -11.73
C THR A 104 -1.60 2.86 -12.88
N GLY A 105 -0.79 1.80 -12.74
CA GLY A 105 -0.66 0.74 -13.73
C GLY A 105 -1.36 -0.54 -13.30
N ASN A 106 -0.88 -1.68 -13.80
CA ASN A 106 -1.44 -2.99 -13.47
C ASN A 106 -0.79 -3.51 -12.20
N ALA A 107 -1.47 -3.34 -11.06
CA ALA A 107 -0.96 -3.76 -9.77
C ALA A 107 -0.77 -5.28 -9.65
N THR A 108 -1.49 -6.08 -10.45
CA THR A 108 -1.41 -7.54 -10.34
C THR A 108 -0.03 -8.09 -10.69
N ILE A 109 0.80 -7.31 -11.39
CA ILE A 109 2.17 -7.77 -11.68
C ILE A 109 3.02 -7.88 -10.42
N LEU A 110 2.61 -7.29 -9.31
CA LEU A 110 3.29 -7.46 -8.02
C LEU A 110 3.27 -8.90 -7.53
N ARG A 111 2.41 -9.75 -8.09
CA ARG A 111 2.46 -11.19 -7.81
C ARG A 111 3.84 -11.77 -8.16
N LYS A 112 4.50 -11.21 -9.17
CA LYS A 112 5.85 -11.65 -9.58
C LYS A 112 6.91 -11.13 -8.62
N ALA A 113 6.57 -10.21 -7.73
CA ALA A 113 7.49 -9.68 -6.73
C ALA A 113 7.38 -10.37 -5.38
N LYS A 114 6.52 -11.37 -5.24
CA LYS A 114 6.41 -12.14 -3.98
C LYS A 114 7.74 -12.79 -3.66
N GLY A 115 8.08 -12.81 -2.38
CA GLY A 115 9.38 -13.25 -1.92
C GLY A 115 10.44 -12.16 -1.95
N ALA A 116 10.09 -10.93 -2.31
CA ALA A 116 11.04 -9.82 -2.31
C ALA A 116 11.59 -9.60 -0.90
N SER A 117 12.91 -9.40 -0.81
CA SER A 117 13.56 -9.07 0.46
C SER A 117 13.45 -7.58 0.77
N LYS A 118 13.02 -6.77 -0.19
CA LYS A 118 13.01 -5.32 -0.06
C LYS A 118 11.93 -4.70 -0.94
N ILE A 119 11.25 -3.70 -0.40
CA ILE A 119 10.36 -2.84 -1.16
C ILE A 119 10.79 -1.38 -0.93
N ARG A 120 10.74 -0.58 -1.99
CA ARG A 120 11.14 0.81 -1.93
C ARG A 120 10.06 1.70 -2.53
N LEU A 121 9.69 2.74 -1.79
CA LEU A 121 8.79 3.79 -2.25
C LEU A 121 9.57 5.08 -2.32
N GLU A 122 9.52 5.78 -3.45
CA GLU A 122 10.26 7.02 -3.65
C GLU A 122 9.53 7.91 -4.66
N ARG A 123 9.86 9.19 -4.60
CA ARG A 123 9.37 10.15 -5.59
C ARG A 123 10.09 10.02 -6.91
#